data_bbed257c3606378718b99a702092a923
#
_entry.id   bbed257c3606378718b99a702092a923
#
_cell.length_a   1.000
_cell.length_b   1.000
_cell.length_c   1.000
_cell.angle_alpha   90.00
_cell.angle_beta   90.00
_cell.angle_gamma   90.00
#
_symmetry.space_group_name_H-M   'P 1'
#
loop_
_entity.id
_entity.type
_entity.pdbx_description
1 polymer ?
#
loop_
_entity_poly.entity_id
_entity_poly.type
_entity_poly.pdbx_seq_one_letter_code
_entity_poly.pdbx_strand_id
1 'polypeptide(L)'
;MIVVGGVVGLLYYLMLAGSAPIAATPATPAIPTTVTTPATPTAMVAKPNVRHRVNQSNSKMSSQLPLATLLEKHLEATRLSNVDSLIVHGTASATAVTCELIMMARIPNLYTLKTEGIGFKYTSEFGYNGQIGWSRLNLLNLNKDDVEFFTRVALFESSLAQLAWSYQSRQAVESGLESVLERLPNEPWQERVCAVVVSRGLLPFPIYHYIDQESHEEVYRRTQVLRGIDLVDLEMHLAPSDAAASPRLPMGYELYYDGTLHDTIAITKIRPNRGVFKSRFDAPSDATTVSLSLSGRVD
;
A
#
# COMPACT_ATOMS: atom_id res chain seq x y z
N MET A 1 -7.13 5.26 -21.23
CA MET A 1 -5.79 5.33 -20.63
C MET A 1 -5.80 4.33 -19.47
N ILE A 2 -5.15 3.17 -19.62
CA ILE A 2 -5.14 2.15 -18.57
C ILE A 2 -4.01 2.57 -17.62
N VAL A 3 -4.38 3.03 -16.41
CA VAL A 3 -3.42 3.35 -15.36
C VAL A 3 -3.00 2.03 -14.73
N VAL A 4 -1.84 1.52 -15.07
CA VAL A 4 -1.22 0.37 -14.40
C VAL A 4 -0.30 0.95 -13.34
N GLY A 5 -0.69 0.84 -12.09
CA GLY A 5 0.05 1.43 -10.98
C GLY A 5 0.23 0.43 -9.85
N GLY A 6 1.41 0.25 -9.41
CA GLY A 6 1.95 -0.60 -8.39
C GLY A 6 3.43 -0.77 -8.66
N VAL A 7 4.24 -1.15 -7.68
CA VAL A 7 5.69 -1.30 -7.91
C VAL A 7 5.94 -2.35 -8.99
N VAL A 8 5.11 -3.39 -9.09
CA VAL A 8 5.17 -4.43 -10.13
C VAL A 8 4.30 -4.08 -11.34
N GLY A 9 3.16 -3.42 -11.14
CA GLY A 9 2.29 -2.94 -12.23
C GLY A 9 2.95 -1.87 -13.10
N LEU A 10 3.85 -1.06 -12.55
CA LEU A 10 4.71 -0.15 -13.30
C LEU A 10 5.51 -0.89 -14.37
N LEU A 11 5.98 -2.09 -14.08
CA LEU A 11 6.73 -2.94 -15.00
C LEU A 11 5.88 -3.37 -16.20
N TYR A 12 4.64 -3.76 -15.97
CA TYR A 12 3.73 -4.19 -17.03
C TYR A 12 3.42 -3.06 -18.02
N TYR A 13 3.15 -1.86 -17.51
CA TYR A 13 2.96 -0.68 -18.34
C TYR A 13 4.15 -0.42 -19.26
N LEU A 14 5.34 -0.66 -18.80
CA LEU A 14 6.59 -0.36 -19.49
C LEU A 14 6.98 -1.43 -20.50
N MET A 15 6.68 -2.69 -20.22
CA MET A 15 6.79 -3.75 -21.23
C MET A 15 5.82 -3.52 -22.39
N LEU A 16 4.62 -2.99 -22.13
CA LEU A 16 3.68 -2.62 -23.18
C LEU A 16 4.09 -1.33 -23.93
N ALA A 17 4.64 -0.34 -23.24
CA ALA A 17 5.10 0.92 -23.85
C ALA A 17 6.39 0.74 -24.64
N GLY A 18 7.26 -0.21 -24.24
CA GLY A 18 8.50 -0.56 -24.95
C GLY A 18 8.30 -1.44 -26.19
N SER A 19 7.13 -2.04 -26.35
CA SER A 19 6.75 -2.84 -27.52
C SER A 19 5.94 -2.05 -28.54
N ALA A 20 6.20 -0.75 -28.71
CA ALA A 20 5.65 -0.01 -29.84
C ALA A 20 6.08 -0.71 -31.14
N PRO A 21 5.16 -1.14 -32.00
CA PRO A 21 5.53 -1.81 -33.24
C PRO A 21 6.34 -0.84 -34.09
N ILE A 22 7.48 -1.31 -34.59
CA ILE A 22 8.22 -0.65 -35.66
C ILE A 22 7.21 -0.36 -36.77
N ALA A 23 6.96 0.91 -37.02
CA ALA A 23 5.99 1.34 -38.02
C ALA A 23 6.33 0.72 -39.37
N ALA A 24 5.53 -0.25 -39.79
CA ALA A 24 5.51 -0.69 -41.17
C ALA A 24 5.02 0.50 -42.03
N THR A 25 5.78 0.89 -43.02
CA THR A 25 5.46 1.91 -44.00
C THR A 25 4.06 1.71 -44.55
N PRO A 26 3.14 2.69 -44.51
CA PRO A 26 1.78 2.49 -44.98
C PRO A 26 1.76 2.37 -46.51
N ALA A 27 1.33 1.23 -47.00
CA ALA A 27 0.87 1.10 -48.38
C ALA A 27 -0.45 1.86 -48.51
N THR A 28 -0.53 2.76 -49.48
CA THR A 28 -1.69 3.59 -49.83
C THR A 28 -2.90 2.71 -50.15
N PRO A 29 -4.02 2.78 -49.44
CA PRO A 29 -5.24 2.13 -49.91
C PRO A 29 -6.14 3.11 -50.65
N ALA A 30 -6.70 2.59 -51.76
CA ALA A 30 -7.73 3.21 -52.55
C ALA A 30 -9.01 3.44 -51.76
N ILE A 31 -9.66 4.58 -51.96
CA ILE A 31 -10.94 5.00 -51.36
C ILE A 31 -12.11 4.20 -51.97
N PRO A 32 -13.01 3.67 -51.21
CA PRO A 32 -14.40 3.58 -51.58
C PRO A 32 -15.27 4.49 -50.69
N THR A 33 -15.95 5.38 -51.35
CA THR A 33 -16.99 6.26 -50.81
C THR A 33 -18.19 5.43 -50.39
N THR A 34 -18.55 5.36 -49.13
CA THR A 34 -19.89 4.95 -48.68
C THR A 34 -20.39 5.90 -47.60
N VAL A 35 -21.43 6.60 -47.94
CA VAL A 35 -22.24 7.50 -47.08
C VAL A 35 -22.98 6.61 -46.07
N THR A 36 -22.80 6.88 -44.78
CA THR A 36 -23.66 6.29 -43.74
C THR A 36 -24.16 7.37 -42.79
N THR A 37 -25.45 7.37 -42.62
CA THR A 37 -26.36 8.21 -41.85
C THR A 37 -25.94 8.30 -40.37
N PRO A 38 -26.12 9.45 -39.66
CA PRO A 38 -25.76 9.58 -38.26
C PRO A 38 -26.74 8.83 -37.34
N ALA A 39 -26.19 7.98 -36.48
CA ALA A 39 -26.92 7.29 -35.45
C ALA A 39 -27.12 8.21 -34.24
N THR A 40 -28.34 8.22 -33.74
CA THR A 40 -28.85 8.87 -32.54
C THR A 40 -28.02 8.52 -31.28
N PRO A 41 -27.72 9.47 -30.36
CA PRO A 41 -26.99 9.17 -29.16
C PRO A 41 -27.84 8.33 -28.19
N THR A 42 -27.40 7.12 -27.93
CA THR A 42 -27.98 6.24 -26.91
C THR A 42 -27.67 6.79 -25.51
N ALA A 43 -28.72 6.93 -24.71
CA ALA A 43 -28.71 7.40 -23.34
C ALA A 43 -27.68 6.66 -22.48
N MET A 44 -26.90 7.42 -21.68
CA MET A 44 -26.06 6.91 -20.61
C MET A 44 -26.91 6.08 -19.64
N VAL A 45 -26.65 4.78 -19.62
CA VAL A 45 -27.16 3.91 -18.56
C VAL A 45 -26.39 4.21 -17.29
N ALA A 46 -27.08 4.80 -16.31
CA ALA A 46 -26.56 5.01 -14.97
C ALA A 46 -26.15 3.66 -14.36
N LYS A 47 -24.91 3.56 -13.87
CA LYS A 47 -24.43 2.41 -13.09
C LYS A 47 -25.36 2.19 -11.89
N PRO A 48 -25.81 0.96 -11.62
CA PRO A 48 -26.63 0.68 -10.46
C PRO A 48 -25.82 0.91 -9.20
N ASN A 49 -26.29 1.84 -8.38
CA ASN A 49 -25.79 2.10 -7.04
C ASN A 49 -26.19 0.87 -6.18
N VAL A 50 -25.29 -0.12 -6.05
CA VAL A 50 -25.49 -1.28 -5.20
C VAL A 50 -25.43 -0.82 -3.75
N ARG A 51 -26.57 -0.33 -3.26
CA ARG A 51 -26.81 -0.19 -1.83
C ARG A 51 -26.92 -1.61 -1.25
N HIS A 52 -25.85 -2.12 -0.68
CA HIS A 52 -25.93 -3.27 0.21
C HIS A 52 -26.89 -2.93 1.35
N ARG A 53 -28.09 -3.46 1.26
CA ARG A 53 -29.04 -3.49 2.37
C ARG A 53 -28.47 -4.46 3.40
N VAL A 54 -27.69 -3.94 4.33
CA VAL A 54 -27.28 -4.70 5.51
C VAL A 54 -28.56 -4.99 6.29
N ASN A 55 -28.97 -6.25 6.31
CA ASN A 55 -29.94 -6.74 7.27
C ASN A 55 -29.34 -6.46 8.68
N GLN A 56 -29.91 -5.48 9.37
CA GLN A 56 -29.65 -5.27 10.79
C GLN A 56 -30.24 -6.43 11.58
N SER A 57 -29.58 -7.59 11.56
CA SER A 57 -29.74 -8.58 12.61
C SER A 57 -29.14 -7.96 13.87
N ASN A 58 -29.94 -7.91 14.95
CA ASN A 58 -29.55 -7.48 16.29
C ASN A 58 -28.34 -8.28 16.82
N SER A 59 -27.13 -8.03 16.29
CA SER A 59 -25.90 -8.45 16.93
C SER A 59 -25.69 -7.52 18.12
N LYS A 60 -25.62 -8.07 19.33
CA LYS A 60 -25.17 -7.40 20.53
C LYS A 60 -24.04 -6.44 20.16
N MET A 61 -24.28 -5.13 20.30
CA MET A 61 -23.22 -4.13 20.17
C MET A 61 -22.14 -4.54 21.19
N SER A 62 -21.11 -5.22 20.70
CA SER A 62 -19.92 -5.49 21.50
C SER A 62 -19.41 -4.14 21.98
N SER A 63 -19.24 -3.99 23.29
CA SER A 63 -18.78 -2.76 23.90
C SER A 63 -17.46 -2.35 23.22
N GLN A 64 -17.42 -1.15 22.67
CA GLN A 64 -16.24 -0.64 22.00
C GLN A 64 -15.06 -0.57 22.98
N LEU A 65 -13.99 -1.31 22.71
CA LEU A 65 -12.78 -1.26 23.51
C LEU A 65 -12.15 0.15 23.44
N PRO A 66 -11.66 0.70 24.55
CA PRO A 66 -10.82 1.91 24.55
C PRO A 66 -9.60 1.73 23.64
N LEU A 67 -9.12 2.81 23.02
CA LEU A 67 -8.00 2.78 22.07
C LEU A 67 -6.76 2.08 22.66
N ALA A 68 -6.35 2.45 23.87
CA ALA A 68 -5.17 1.85 24.53
C ALA A 68 -5.32 0.33 24.68
N THR A 69 -6.45 -0.13 25.21
CA THR A 69 -6.72 -1.57 25.40
C THR A 69 -6.76 -2.32 24.06
N LEU A 70 -7.33 -1.72 23.02
CA LEU A 70 -7.35 -2.31 21.68
C LEU A 70 -5.92 -2.48 21.13
N LEU A 71 -5.08 -1.47 21.28
CA LEU A 71 -3.71 -1.50 20.79
C LEU A 71 -2.80 -2.44 21.59
N GLU A 72 -3.02 -2.57 22.90
CA GLU A 72 -2.36 -3.58 23.74
C GLU A 72 -2.67 -4.98 23.23
N LYS A 73 -3.95 -5.28 22.99
CA LYS A 73 -4.37 -6.57 22.46
C LYS A 73 -3.83 -6.84 21.06
N HIS A 74 -3.80 -5.81 20.20
CA HIS A 74 -3.20 -5.90 18.86
C HIS A 74 -1.68 -6.20 18.96
N LEU A 75 -0.98 -5.52 19.86
CA LEU A 75 0.45 -5.74 20.10
C LEU A 75 0.73 -7.17 20.61
N GLU A 76 -0.09 -7.66 21.53
CA GLU A 76 -0.03 -9.03 22.04
C GLU A 76 -0.33 -10.05 20.93
N ALA A 77 -1.41 -9.86 20.17
CA ALA A 77 -1.79 -10.73 19.06
C ALA A 77 -0.69 -10.83 17.99
N THR A 78 -0.05 -9.71 17.64
CA THR A 78 1.00 -9.66 16.63
C THR A 78 2.40 -10.04 17.14
N ARG A 79 2.60 -10.14 18.45
CA ARG A 79 3.88 -10.45 19.10
C ARG A 79 5.00 -9.48 18.70
N LEU A 80 4.67 -8.21 18.53
CA LEU A 80 5.62 -7.16 18.10
C LEU A 80 6.26 -6.40 19.27
N SER A 81 5.99 -6.77 20.53
CA SER A 81 6.36 -6.02 21.73
C SER A 81 7.85 -5.69 21.86
N ASN A 82 8.76 -6.48 21.28
CA ASN A 82 10.20 -6.29 21.36
C ASN A 82 10.83 -6.29 19.97
N VAL A 83 10.07 -5.90 18.96
CA VAL A 83 10.54 -5.86 17.58
C VAL A 83 10.70 -4.41 17.15
N ASP A 84 11.93 -3.97 16.95
CA ASP A 84 12.29 -2.62 16.51
C ASP A 84 12.67 -2.55 15.01
N SER A 85 12.86 -3.70 14.38
CA SER A 85 13.18 -3.80 12.96
C SER A 85 12.72 -5.10 12.34
N LEU A 86 12.42 -5.06 11.06
CA LEU A 86 11.95 -6.21 10.26
C LEU A 86 12.71 -6.29 8.94
N ILE A 87 13.03 -7.51 8.53
CA ILE A 87 13.35 -7.85 7.15
C ILE A 87 12.31 -8.86 6.68
N VAL A 88 11.57 -8.52 5.64
CA VAL A 88 10.52 -9.35 5.05
C VAL A 88 10.95 -9.74 3.65
N HIS A 89 10.91 -11.04 3.36
CA HIS A 89 11.13 -11.58 2.02
C HIS A 89 9.82 -12.13 1.48
N GLY A 90 9.60 -11.97 0.19
CA GLY A 90 8.39 -12.44 -0.46
C GLY A 90 8.50 -12.39 -1.96
N THR A 91 7.36 -12.56 -2.60
CA THR A 91 7.17 -12.35 -4.03
C THR A 91 6.03 -11.40 -4.25
N ALA A 92 6.15 -10.54 -5.24
CA ALA A 92 5.08 -9.66 -5.70
C ALA A 92 4.69 -10.05 -7.12
N SER A 93 3.41 -10.20 -7.36
CA SER A 93 2.87 -10.58 -8.67
C SER A 93 1.84 -9.57 -9.13
N ALA A 94 1.98 -9.10 -10.38
CA ALA A 94 1.00 -8.27 -11.07
C ALA A 94 0.76 -8.83 -12.47
N THR A 95 -0.48 -9.16 -12.80
CA THR A 95 -0.92 -9.69 -14.10
C THR A 95 -0.07 -10.90 -14.58
N ALA A 96 1.02 -10.66 -15.33
CA ALA A 96 1.88 -11.72 -15.90
C ALA A 96 3.35 -11.62 -15.41
N VAL A 97 3.63 -10.75 -14.44
CA VAL A 97 4.99 -10.48 -13.96
C VAL A 97 5.10 -10.87 -12.50
N THR A 98 6.17 -11.58 -12.15
CA THR A 98 6.50 -11.90 -10.76
C THR A 98 7.90 -11.41 -10.44
N CYS A 99 8.05 -10.77 -9.28
CA CYS A 99 9.31 -10.25 -8.77
C CYS A 99 9.60 -10.82 -7.38
N GLU A 100 10.86 -11.02 -7.06
CA GLU A 100 11.28 -11.15 -5.66
C GLU A 100 11.10 -9.82 -4.95
N LEU A 101 10.69 -9.86 -3.67
CA LEU A 101 10.42 -8.70 -2.86
C LEU A 101 11.20 -8.78 -1.55
N ILE A 102 11.88 -7.69 -1.20
CA ILE A 102 12.55 -7.51 0.08
C ILE A 102 12.09 -6.18 0.66
N MET A 103 11.47 -6.24 1.83
CA MET A 103 11.18 -5.04 2.63
C MET A 103 12.09 -5.00 3.84
N MET A 104 12.60 -3.82 4.17
CA MET A 104 13.22 -3.55 5.45
C MET A 104 12.49 -2.39 6.11
N ALA A 105 12.17 -2.56 7.38
CA ALA A 105 11.54 -1.52 8.16
C ALA A 105 12.18 -1.42 9.54
N ARG A 106 12.24 -0.21 10.12
CA ARG A 106 12.77 0.06 11.45
C ARG A 106 12.05 1.26 12.08
N ILE A 107 11.89 1.20 13.41
CA ILE A 107 11.39 2.31 14.21
C ILE A 107 12.32 3.55 14.07
N PRO A 108 11.79 4.79 14.00
CA PRO A 108 10.37 5.11 14.13
C PRO A 108 9.59 5.04 12.80
N ASN A 109 10.17 5.20 11.65
CA ASN A 109 9.52 5.23 10.34
C ASN A 109 10.56 5.14 9.23
N LEU A 110 11.52 4.23 9.36
CA LEU A 110 12.52 3.96 8.34
C LEU A 110 12.09 2.73 7.56
N TYR A 111 12.16 2.78 6.23
CA TYR A 111 11.83 1.61 5.41
C TYR A 111 12.52 1.64 4.05
N THR A 112 12.67 0.46 3.47
CA THR A 112 12.96 0.25 2.05
C THR A 112 12.11 -0.88 1.52
N LEU A 113 11.74 -0.76 0.25
CA LEU A 113 11.07 -1.79 -0.53
C LEU A 113 11.88 -2.00 -1.80
N LYS A 114 12.41 -3.20 -1.99
CA LYS A 114 13.15 -3.59 -3.18
C LYS A 114 12.41 -4.70 -3.90
N THR A 115 12.30 -4.60 -5.23
CA THR A 115 11.82 -5.69 -6.08
C THR A 115 12.84 -6.02 -7.16
N GLU A 116 13.01 -7.31 -7.46
CA GLU A 116 13.87 -7.83 -8.51
C GLU A 116 13.08 -8.77 -9.40
N GLY A 117 13.18 -8.57 -10.72
CA GLY A 117 12.48 -9.40 -11.71
C GLY A 117 12.98 -10.84 -11.72
N ILE A 118 12.06 -11.81 -11.74
CA ILE A 118 12.38 -13.22 -11.88
C ILE A 118 12.48 -13.57 -13.36
N GLY A 119 13.71 -13.86 -13.83
CA GLY A 119 13.95 -14.20 -15.24
C GLY A 119 14.13 -13.02 -16.20
N PHE A 120 14.14 -11.79 -15.70
CA PHE A 120 14.39 -10.58 -16.49
C PHE A 120 15.15 -9.52 -15.69
N LYS A 121 15.88 -8.64 -16.41
CA LYS A 121 16.68 -7.60 -15.75
C LYS A 121 15.82 -6.42 -15.32
N TYR A 122 15.32 -6.47 -14.12
CA TYR A 122 14.60 -5.36 -13.51
C TYR A 122 14.95 -5.26 -12.03
N THR A 123 15.14 -4.05 -11.56
CA THR A 123 15.25 -3.75 -10.13
C THR A 123 14.59 -2.40 -9.86
N SER A 124 13.73 -2.38 -8.87
CA SER A 124 13.25 -1.13 -8.27
C SER A 124 13.55 -1.13 -6.78
N GLU A 125 13.88 0.03 -6.27
CA GLU A 125 14.11 0.23 -4.86
C GLU A 125 13.54 1.59 -4.45
N PHE A 126 12.72 1.59 -3.41
CA PHE A 126 12.16 2.78 -2.80
C PHE A 126 12.54 2.80 -1.33
N GLY A 127 12.76 3.98 -0.79
CA GLY A 127 13.08 4.10 0.61
C GLY A 127 12.69 5.44 1.22
N TYR A 128 12.70 5.45 2.56
CA TYR A 128 12.46 6.62 3.37
C TYR A 128 13.35 6.57 4.62
N ASN A 129 14.15 7.61 4.83
CA ASN A 129 15.11 7.67 5.93
C ASN A 129 14.62 8.47 7.15
N GLY A 130 13.33 8.79 7.20
CA GLY A 130 12.72 9.61 8.24
C GLY A 130 12.63 11.11 7.87
N GLN A 131 13.23 11.53 6.76
CA GLN A 131 13.24 12.92 6.28
C GLN A 131 12.93 13.02 4.78
N ILE A 132 13.60 12.23 3.99
CA ILE A 132 13.45 12.22 2.53
C ILE A 132 13.05 10.83 2.04
N GLY A 133 12.16 10.82 1.04
CA GLY A 133 11.90 9.65 0.22
C GLY A 133 12.88 9.57 -0.93
N TRP A 134 13.16 8.37 -1.42
CA TRP A 134 14.02 8.16 -2.56
C TRP A 134 13.61 6.94 -3.37
N SER A 135 13.98 6.93 -4.64
CA SER A 135 13.80 5.78 -5.52
C SER A 135 15.04 5.53 -6.37
N ARG A 136 15.28 4.27 -6.70
CA ARG A 136 16.28 3.82 -7.65
C ARG A 136 15.68 2.77 -8.57
N LEU A 137 15.70 3.04 -9.88
CA LEU A 137 15.10 2.20 -10.91
C LEU A 137 16.12 1.98 -12.02
N ASN A 138 16.34 0.73 -12.42
CA ASN A 138 17.35 0.44 -13.45
C ASN A 138 16.85 0.55 -14.90
N LEU A 139 15.55 0.72 -15.13
CA LEU A 139 14.97 0.73 -16.47
C LEU A 139 14.21 2.01 -16.83
N LEU A 140 14.07 2.96 -15.90
CA LEU A 140 13.15 4.09 -16.09
C LEU A 140 13.64 5.38 -15.47
N ASN A 141 13.42 6.46 -16.23
CA ASN A 141 13.40 7.80 -15.69
C ASN A 141 11.96 8.16 -15.34
N LEU A 142 11.57 7.96 -14.08
CA LEU A 142 10.29 8.48 -13.59
C LEU A 142 10.38 10.00 -13.46
N ASN A 143 9.27 10.69 -13.74
CA ASN A 143 9.14 12.08 -13.37
C ASN A 143 9.03 12.20 -11.82
N LYS A 144 9.18 13.43 -11.31
CA LYS A 144 9.16 13.67 -9.86
C LYS A 144 7.86 13.24 -9.19
N ASP A 145 6.73 13.46 -9.83
CA ASP A 145 5.39 13.13 -9.28
C ASP A 145 5.21 11.62 -9.16
N ASP A 146 5.67 10.86 -10.16
CA ASP A 146 5.63 9.40 -10.10
C ASP A 146 6.60 8.86 -9.03
N VAL A 147 7.79 9.43 -8.88
CA VAL A 147 8.73 9.04 -7.79
C VAL A 147 8.09 9.29 -6.42
N GLU A 148 7.46 10.46 -6.23
CA GLU A 148 6.78 10.80 -4.99
C GLU A 148 5.61 9.85 -4.71
N PHE A 149 4.77 9.59 -5.72
CA PHE A 149 3.65 8.65 -5.63
C PHE A 149 4.12 7.25 -5.23
N PHE A 150 5.04 6.64 -5.97
CA PHE A 150 5.51 5.28 -5.69
C PHE A 150 6.29 5.17 -4.37
N THR A 151 6.98 6.23 -3.95
CA THR A 151 7.61 6.26 -2.64
C THR A 151 6.56 6.22 -1.52
N ARG A 152 5.45 6.95 -1.66
CA ARG A 152 4.33 6.90 -0.70
C ARG A 152 3.63 5.55 -0.68
N VAL A 153 3.42 4.95 -1.86
CA VAL A 153 2.88 3.58 -1.96
C VAL A 153 3.79 2.58 -1.26
N ALA A 154 5.10 2.61 -1.52
CA ALA A 154 6.07 1.73 -0.88
C ALA A 154 6.11 1.92 0.64
N LEU A 155 5.91 3.18 1.14
CA LEU A 155 5.78 3.45 2.56
C LEU A 155 4.51 2.81 3.14
N PHE A 156 3.39 2.92 2.46
CA PHE A 156 2.14 2.28 2.86
C PHE A 156 2.28 0.75 2.90
N GLU A 157 2.88 0.13 1.89
CA GLU A 157 3.12 -1.31 1.82
C GLU A 157 4.06 -1.80 2.93
N SER A 158 5.17 -1.08 3.14
CA SER A 158 6.22 -1.49 4.09
C SER A 158 5.82 -1.28 5.56
N SER A 159 4.73 -0.61 5.82
CA SER A 159 4.28 -0.22 7.16
C SER A 159 3.50 -1.32 7.91
N LEU A 160 3.82 -2.61 7.67
CA LEU A 160 3.10 -3.75 8.25
C LEU A 160 3.05 -3.75 9.79
N ALA A 161 4.08 -3.22 10.45
CA ALA A 161 4.15 -3.12 11.91
C ALA A 161 3.84 -1.71 12.44
N GLN A 162 3.43 -0.78 11.57
CA GLN A 162 3.32 0.64 11.88
C GLN A 162 2.41 0.93 13.08
N LEU A 163 1.25 0.31 13.15
CA LEU A 163 0.30 0.56 14.22
C LEU A 163 0.87 0.14 15.59
N ALA A 164 1.48 -1.04 15.66
CA ALA A 164 2.14 -1.53 16.86
C ALA A 164 3.32 -0.64 17.26
N TRP A 165 4.16 -0.23 16.32
CA TRP A 165 5.30 0.64 16.58
C TRP A 165 4.89 2.05 16.98
N SER A 166 3.85 2.61 16.37
CA SER A 166 3.29 3.90 16.77
C SER A 166 2.81 3.89 18.22
N TYR A 167 2.21 2.79 18.66
CA TYR A 167 1.81 2.62 20.06
C TYR A 167 3.00 2.50 21.00
N GLN A 168 3.99 1.65 20.69
CA GLN A 168 5.20 1.47 21.51
C GLN A 168 6.01 2.75 21.66
N SER A 169 6.24 3.47 20.56
CA SER A 169 7.02 4.70 20.56
C SER A 169 6.39 5.80 21.43
N ARG A 170 5.09 5.72 21.69
CA ARG A 170 4.32 6.70 22.46
C ARG A 170 4.17 6.36 23.92
N GLN A 171 4.19 5.08 24.27
CA GLN A 171 4.34 4.69 25.67
C GLN A 171 5.66 5.22 26.26
N ALA A 172 6.69 5.42 25.41
CA ALA A 172 7.96 6.00 25.82
C ALA A 172 7.92 7.55 25.92
N VAL A 173 6.90 8.21 25.35
CA VAL A 173 6.72 9.67 25.39
C VAL A 173 5.35 9.95 25.99
N GLU A 174 5.29 10.39 27.22
CA GLU A 174 4.07 10.60 28.03
C GLU A 174 3.03 11.57 27.45
N SER A 175 3.20 12.08 26.25
CA SER A 175 2.31 13.07 25.68
C SER A 175 1.92 12.74 24.22
N GLY A 176 0.64 12.62 23.94
CA GLY A 176 0.11 12.79 22.59
C GLY A 176 -0.28 11.53 21.80
N LEU A 177 -0.58 10.40 22.45
CA LEU A 177 -1.13 9.22 21.76
C LEU A 177 -2.37 9.60 20.93
N GLU A 178 -3.27 10.39 21.48
CA GLU A 178 -4.52 10.79 20.84
C GLU A 178 -4.33 11.69 19.61
N SER A 179 -3.25 12.47 19.57
CA SER A 179 -3.00 13.39 18.43
C SER A 179 -2.58 12.71 17.12
N VAL A 180 -2.19 11.43 17.16
CA VAL A 180 -1.73 10.67 15.98
C VAL A 180 -2.56 9.41 15.75
N LEU A 181 -3.11 8.80 16.82
CA LEU A 181 -4.02 7.65 16.75
C LEU A 181 -5.39 8.04 17.28
N GLU A 182 -6.41 7.73 16.52
CA GLU A 182 -7.81 8.03 16.82
C GLU A 182 -8.64 6.75 16.68
N ARG A 183 -9.51 6.49 17.66
CA ARG A 183 -10.46 5.37 17.61
C ARG A 183 -11.77 5.82 17.00
N LEU A 184 -12.16 5.22 15.87
CA LEU A 184 -13.46 5.42 15.26
C LEU A 184 -14.46 4.32 15.67
N PRO A 185 -15.77 4.50 15.41
CA PRO A 185 -16.76 3.44 15.58
C PRO A 185 -16.35 2.17 14.84
N ASN A 186 -16.85 1.02 15.35
CA ASN A 186 -16.65 -0.24 14.66
C ASN A 186 -17.34 -0.24 13.31
N GLU A 187 -16.68 -0.80 12.31
CA GLU A 187 -17.22 -0.98 10.96
C GLU A 187 -17.17 -2.44 10.54
N PRO A 188 -18.17 -2.92 9.78
CA PRO A 188 -18.07 -4.23 9.16
C PRO A 188 -17.08 -4.19 8.00
N TRP A 189 -16.24 -5.21 7.89
CA TRP A 189 -15.41 -5.48 6.73
C TRP A 189 -15.51 -6.95 6.37
N GLN A 190 -16.03 -7.25 5.16
CA GLN A 190 -16.47 -8.58 4.77
C GLN A 190 -17.46 -9.14 5.82
N GLU A 191 -17.20 -10.34 6.37
CA GLU A 191 -18.05 -10.98 7.38
C GLU A 191 -17.63 -10.69 8.83
N ARG A 192 -16.67 -9.77 9.04
CA ARG A 192 -16.06 -9.44 10.34
C ARG A 192 -16.52 -8.10 10.85
N VAL A 193 -16.58 -7.96 12.18
CA VAL A 193 -16.71 -6.67 12.83
C VAL A 193 -15.33 -6.17 13.21
N CYS A 194 -14.91 -5.07 12.60
CA CYS A 194 -13.59 -4.49 12.81
C CYS A 194 -13.64 -3.26 13.70
N ALA A 195 -12.66 -3.16 14.56
CA ALA A 195 -12.32 -1.93 15.25
C ALA A 195 -11.52 -1.04 14.30
N VAL A 196 -11.94 0.21 14.08
CA VAL A 196 -11.24 1.12 13.17
C VAL A 196 -10.34 2.05 13.96
N VAL A 197 -9.05 2.07 13.63
CA VAL A 197 -8.06 3.01 14.17
C VAL A 197 -7.51 3.86 13.03
N VAL A 198 -7.48 5.17 13.23
CA VAL A 198 -6.89 6.10 12.27
C VAL A 198 -5.51 6.49 12.77
N SER A 199 -4.50 6.37 11.92
CA SER A 199 -3.16 6.89 12.17
C SER A 199 -2.86 8.07 11.26
N ARG A 200 -2.18 9.10 11.80
CA ARG A 200 -1.80 10.31 11.08
C ARG A 200 -0.29 10.55 11.20
N GLY A 201 0.29 11.23 10.24
CA GLY A 201 1.70 11.68 10.27
C GLY A 201 2.70 10.74 9.59
N LEU A 202 2.27 9.57 9.06
CA LEU A 202 3.11 8.75 8.21
C LEU A 202 2.98 9.12 6.73
N LEU A 203 1.76 9.38 6.29
CA LEU A 203 1.40 9.86 4.96
C LEU A 203 0.69 11.21 5.07
N PRO A 204 0.58 11.99 3.99
CA PRO A 204 -0.20 13.23 3.97
C PRO A 204 -1.67 13.02 4.35
N PHE A 205 -2.23 11.89 3.96
CA PHE A 205 -3.59 11.49 4.32
C PHE A 205 -3.61 10.44 5.44
N PRO A 206 -4.68 10.38 6.24
CA PRO A 206 -4.82 9.39 7.30
C PRO A 206 -4.81 7.96 6.75
N ILE A 207 -4.22 7.03 7.52
CA ILE A 207 -4.36 5.60 7.28
C ILE A 207 -5.43 5.07 8.21
N TYR A 208 -6.42 4.37 7.66
CA TYR A 208 -7.49 3.69 8.38
C TYR A 208 -7.12 2.21 8.52
N HIS A 209 -6.94 1.74 9.73
CA HIS A 209 -6.59 0.36 10.08
C HIS A 209 -7.81 -0.35 10.61
N TYR A 210 -8.16 -1.47 10.02
CA TYR A 210 -9.29 -2.32 10.42
C TYR A 210 -8.77 -3.53 11.18
N ILE A 211 -9.00 -3.56 12.48
CA ILE A 211 -8.55 -4.60 13.39
C ILE A 211 -9.74 -5.51 13.69
N ASP A 212 -9.65 -6.78 13.35
CA ASP A 212 -10.65 -7.77 13.67
C ASP A 212 -10.82 -7.89 15.20
N GLN A 213 -12.05 -7.83 15.69
CA GLN A 213 -12.33 -7.83 17.12
C GLN A 213 -12.10 -9.18 17.79
N GLU A 214 -12.06 -10.27 17.06
CA GLU A 214 -11.83 -11.62 17.61
C GLU A 214 -10.33 -11.93 17.68
N SER A 215 -9.62 -11.77 16.58
CA SER A 215 -8.18 -12.07 16.50
C SER A 215 -7.28 -10.94 16.97
N HIS A 216 -7.79 -9.71 17.01
CA HIS A 216 -7.04 -8.47 17.22
C HIS A 216 -5.91 -8.23 16.20
N GLU A 217 -5.94 -8.93 15.07
CA GLU A 217 -5.04 -8.71 13.94
C GLU A 217 -5.62 -7.68 12.98
N GLU A 218 -4.75 -6.92 12.33
CA GLU A 218 -5.16 -6.04 11.24
C GLU A 218 -5.48 -6.88 10.00
N VAL A 219 -6.66 -6.68 9.42
CA VAL A 219 -7.16 -7.46 8.27
C VAL A 219 -7.32 -6.63 7.01
N TYR A 220 -7.40 -5.31 7.17
CA TYR A 220 -7.56 -4.37 6.07
C TYR A 220 -7.04 -3.00 6.47
N ARG A 221 -6.49 -2.27 5.50
CA ARG A 221 -6.16 -0.85 5.67
C ARG A 221 -6.42 -0.08 4.39
N ARG A 222 -6.67 1.20 4.54
CA ARG A 222 -6.84 2.11 3.41
C ARG A 222 -6.28 3.50 3.70
N THR A 223 -5.91 4.19 2.65
CA THR A 223 -5.50 5.59 2.66
C THR A 223 -5.73 6.22 1.30
N GLN A 224 -5.36 7.47 1.16
CA GLN A 224 -5.31 8.18 -0.11
C GLN A 224 -3.89 8.70 -0.35
N VAL A 225 -3.48 8.77 -1.60
CA VAL A 225 -2.21 9.38 -2.00
C VAL A 225 -2.41 10.25 -3.23
N LEU A 226 -1.60 11.29 -3.38
CA LEU A 226 -1.58 12.12 -4.58
C LEU A 226 -0.64 11.52 -5.61
N ARG A 227 -1.08 11.50 -6.87
CA ARG A 227 -0.26 11.29 -8.05
C ARG A 227 -0.37 12.53 -8.94
N GLY A 228 0.58 13.43 -8.81
CA GLY A 228 0.44 14.78 -9.34
C GLY A 228 -0.72 15.50 -8.64
N ILE A 229 -1.77 15.82 -9.39
CA ILE A 229 -3.01 16.45 -8.86
C ILE A 229 -4.14 15.44 -8.59
N ASP A 230 -3.99 14.20 -9.05
CA ASP A 230 -5.03 13.18 -8.91
C ASP A 230 -4.92 12.50 -7.55
N LEU A 231 -6.05 12.33 -6.88
CA LEU A 231 -6.15 11.58 -5.63
C LEU A 231 -6.45 10.12 -5.95
N VAL A 232 -5.62 9.21 -5.46
CA VAL A 232 -5.72 7.76 -5.67
C VAL A 232 -6.08 7.10 -4.34
N ASP A 233 -7.15 6.32 -4.31
CA ASP A 233 -7.50 5.48 -3.17
C ASP A 233 -6.62 4.23 -3.15
N LEU A 234 -5.90 4.03 -2.03
CA LEU A 234 -5.11 2.82 -1.79
C LEU A 234 -5.81 1.93 -0.77
N GLU A 235 -5.94 0.66 -1.10
CA GLU A 235 -6.48 -0.35 -0.21
C GLU A 235 -5.54 -1.56 -0.14
N MET A 236 -5.39 -2.13 1.05
CA MET A 236 -4.58 -3.32 1.29
C MET A 236 -5.41 -4.34 2.06
N HIS A 237 -5.67 -5.48 1.44
CA HIS A 237 -6.35 -6.63 2.04
C HIS A 237 -5.31 -7.59 2.57
N LEU A 238 -5.23 -7.72 3.90
CA LEU A 238 -4.18 -8.50 4.56
C LEU A 238 -4.61 -9.97 4.70
N ALA A 239 -3.74 -10.87 4.28
CA ALA A 239 -3.94 -12.31 4.48
C ALA A 239 -3.76 -12.67 5.97
N PRO A 240 -4.41 -13.74 6.47
CA PRO A 240 -4.21 -14.21 7.84
C PRO A 240 -2.73 -14.44 8.16
N SER A 241 -2.34 -14.19 9.39
CA SER A 241 -1.01 -14.52 9.91
C SER A 241 -0.86 -16.02 10.18
N ASP A 242 0.38 -16.52 10.19
CA ASP A 242 0.67 -17.85 10.72
C ASP A 242 0.61 -17.81 12.26
N ALA A 243 -0.28 -18.61 12.86
CA ALA A 243 -0.46 -18.67 14.31
C ALA A 243 0.80 -19.11 15.06
N ALA A 244 1.70 -19.87 14.42
CA ALA A 244 2.96 -20.33 15.00
C ALA A 244 4.08 -19.29 14.85
N ALA A 245 3.94 -18.29 13.97
CA ALA A 245 4.97 -17.29 13.71
C ALA A 245 5.21 -16.34 14.89
N SER A 246 6.43 -15.81 14.97
CA SER A 246 6.80 -14.72 15.88
C SER A 246 7.86 -13.84 15.22
N PRO A 247 7.54 -12.58 14.87
CA PRO A 247 6.24 -11.92 15.04
C PRO A 247 5.14 -12.51 14.13
N ARG A 248 3.88 -12.30 14.52
CA ARG A 248 2.71 -12.64 13.71
C ARG A 248 2.37 -11.45 12.83
N LEU A 249 2.77 -11.52 11.59
CA LEU A 249 2.45 -10.57 10.53
C LEU A 249 1.67 -11.30 9.43
N PRO A 250 0.94 -10.58 8.58
CA PRO A 250 0.22 -11.19 7.48
C PRO A 250 1.17 -12.02 6.59
N MET A 251 0.69 -13.18 6.12
CA MET A 251 1.44 -14.03 5.19
C MET A 251 1.41 -13.51 3.74
N GLY A 252 0.79 -12.39 3.52
CA GLY A 252 0.69 -11.69 2.24
C GLY A 252 -0.37 -10.61 2.27
N TYR A 253 -0.55 -9.94 1.15
CA TYR A 253 -1.61 -8.95 0.96
C TYR A 253 -1.90 -8.72 -0.51
N GLU A 254 -3.08 -8.20 -0.79
CA GLU A 254 -3.49 -7.68 -2.07
C GLU A 254 -3.54 -6.16 -2.00
N LEU A 255 -2.97 -5.48 -3.00
CA LEU A 255 -2.94 -4.03 -3.10
C LEU A 255 -3.87 -3.56 -4.22
N TYR A 256 -4.76 -2.64 -3.90
CA TYR A 256 -5.73 -2.06 -4.82
C TYR A 256 -5.52 -0.57 -4.96
N TYR A 257 -5.69 -0.07 -6.20
CA TYR A 257 -5.78 1.35 -6.52
C TYR A 257 -7.16 1.63 -7.13
N ASP A 258 -7.89 2.58 -6.56
CA ASP A 258 -9.24 2.94 -6.99
C ASP A 258 -10.14 1.69 -7.19
N GLY A 259 -10.04 0.72 -6.27
CA GLY A 259 -10.79 -0.52 -6.28
C GLY A 259 -10.32 -1.56 -7.33
N THR A 260 -9.21 -1.31 -8.03
CA THR A 260 -8.63 -2.28 -8.99
C THR A 260 -7.44 -2.98 -8.37
N LEU A 261 -7.43 -4.34 -8.38
CA LEU A 261 -6.28 -5.13 -7.92
C LEU A 261 -5.06 -4.86 -8.81
N HIS A 262 -3.97 -4.48 -8.17
CA HIS A 262 -2.70 -4.20 -8.82
C HIS A 262 -1.63 -5.23 -8.52
N ASP A 263 -1.39 -5.49 -7.25
CA ASP A 263 -0.35 -6.40 -6.80
C ASP A 263 -0.89 -7.42 -5.81
N THR A 264 -0.43 -8.66 -5.93
CA THR A 264 -0.60 -9.71 -4.93
C THR A 264 0.77 -10.06 -4.37
N ILE A 265 0.93 -9.89 -3.06
CA ILE A 265 2.19 -10.14 -2.37
C ILE A 265 2.05 -11.39 -1.51
N ALA A 266 2.99 -12.34 -1.68
CA ALA A 266 3.14 -13.49 -0.80
C ALA A 266 4.42 -13.34 0.03
N ILE A 267 4.29 -13.36 1.36
CA ILE A 267 5.40 -13.26 2.30
C ILE A 267 5.90 -14.67 2.63
N THR A 268 7.18 -14.92 2.36
CA THR A 268 7.80 -16.23 2.55
C THR A 268 8.67 -16.31 3.80
N LYS A 269 9.18 -15.16 4.27
CA LYS A 269 10.07 -15.11 5.43
C LYS A 269 10.06 -13.75 6.12
N ILE A 270 10.02 -13.80 7.45
CA ILE A 270 10.12 -12.61 8.31
C ILE A 270 11.30 -12.81 9.25
N ARG A 271 12.14 -11.79 9.37
CA ARG A 271 13.30 -11.78 10.26
C ARG A 271 13.23 -10.52 11.15
N PRO A 272 12.80 -10.65 12.41
CA PRO A 272 12.81 -9.55 13.35
C PRO A 272 14.22 -9.29 13.90
N ASN A 273 14.52 -8.03 14.23
CA ASN A 273 15.71 -7.57 14.94
C ASN A 273 17.06 -8.09 14.36
N ARG A 274 17.17 -8.21 13.03
CA ARG A 274 18.35 -8.77 12.36
C ARG A 274 19.30 -7.71 11.80
N GLY A 275 19.75 -6.77 12.67
CA GLY A 275 20.86 -5.88 12.32
C GLY A 275 20.55 -4.92 11.17
N VAL A 276 19.32 -4.39 11.13
CA VAL A 276 18.95 -3.35 10.16
C VAL A 276 19.53 -2.03 10.66
N PHE A 277 20.71 -1.64 10.14
CA PHE A 277 21.34 -0.38 10.50
C PHE A 277 20.65 0.81 9.83
N LYS A 278 20.66 1.98 10.51
CA LYS A 278 20.03 3.20 9.99
C LYS A 278 20.56 3.58 8.60
N SER A 279 21.84 3.38 8.33
CA SER A 279 22.46 3.64 7.02
C SER A 279 21.90 2.84 5.85
N ARG A 280 21.14 1.77 6.12
CA ARG A 280 20.44 1.00 5.05
C ARG A 280 19.25 1.76 4.45
N PHE A 281 18.81 2.81 5.11
CA PHE A 281 17.69 3.64 4.67
C PHE A 281 18.13 4.96 4.01
N ASP A 282 19.45 5.26 4.04
CA ASP A 282 19.98 6.44 3.37
C ASP A 282 19.87 6.28 1.84
N ALA A 283 19.57 7.40 1.18
CA ALA A 283 19.46 7.41 -0.26
C ALA A 283 20.80 7.05 -0.92
N PRO A 284 20.85 6.07 -1.83
CA PRO A 284 22.01 5.83 -2.68
C PRO A 284 22.38 7.08 -3.47
N SER A 285 23.66 7.23 -3.84
CA SER A 285 24.15 8.41 -4.57
C SER A 285 23.54 8.57 -5.96
N ASP A 286 23.03 7.48 -6.54
CA ASP A 286 22.37 7.41 -7.85
C ASP A 286 20.83 7.43 -7.75
N ALA A 287 20.27 7.61 -6.55
CA ALA A 287 18.83 7.64 -6.34
C ALA A 287 18.24 9.01 -6.66
N THR A 288 17.01 9.01 -7.17
CA THR A 288 16.17 10.21 -7.22
C THR A 288 15.53 10.43 -5.85
N THR A 289 15.68 11.65 -5.32
CA THR A 289 15.17 12.01 -3.99
C THR A 289 13.96 12.92 -4.06
N VAL A 290 13.03 12.76 -3.13
CA VAL A 290 11.84 13.62 -2.97
C VAL A 290 11.67 13.99 -1.49
N SER A 291 11.25 15.23 -1.24
CA SER A 291 10.87 15.66 0.09
C SER A 291 9.43 15.24 0.34
N LEU A 292 9.23 14.24 1.21
CA LEU A 292 7.89 13.84 1.61
C LEU A 292 7.45 14.75 2.76
N SER A 293 6.54 15.68 2.49
CA SER A 293 5.85 16.40 3.56
C SER A 293 4.92 15.42 4.26
N LEU A 294 5.28 14.98 5.48
CA LEU A 294 4.45 14.11 6.31
C LEU A 294 3.41 14.91 7.10
N SER A 295 3.49 16.24 7.11
CA SER A 295 2.50 17.11 7.73
C SER A 295 1.43 17.46 6.69
N GLY A 296 0.24 16.91 6.84
CA GLY A 296 -0.95 17.30 6.07
C GLY A 296 -1.42 18.74 6.38
N ARG A 297 -0.57 19.73 6.18
CA ARG A 297 -1.01 21.09 5.92
C ARG A 297 -1.29 21.19 4.43
N VAL A 298 -2.53 20.95 4.09
CA VAL A 298 -3.12 21.54 2.89
C VAL A 298 -3.36 22.99 3.29
N ASP A 299 -2.47 23.90 2.87
CA ASP A 299 -2.69 25.34 2.97
C ASP A 299 -3.81 25.76 2.01
#